data_5cea5e57c80424f96d535003a22bf7dd
#
_entry.id   5cea5e57c80424f96d535003a22bf7dd
#
_cell.length_a   1.000
_cell.length_b   1.000
_cell.length_c   1.000
_cell.angle_alpha   90.00
_cell.angle_beta   90.00
_cell.angle_gamma   90.00
#
_symmetry.space_group_name_H-M   'P 1'
#
loop_
_entity.id
_entity.type
_entity.pdbx_description
1 polymer ?
#
loop_
_entity_poly.entity_id
_entity_poly.type
_entity_poly.pdbx_seq_one_letter_code
_entity_poly.pdbx_strand_id
1 'polypeptide(L)'
;MKNLILILLLTLTITNCDKTKETPLLLPVAAEPSAKIHNDRGIKYFHEGKYLDALIAFTQARVADGTAGEIYFNLGLMQHLNGNQEKTKNLFKQAHQFANGNKKILESKLIEKHLGP
;
A
#
# COMPACT_ATOMS: atom_id res chain seq x y z
N MET A 1 51.04 -31.56 6.07
CA MET A 1 49.84 -31.42 5.22
C MET A 1 48.88 -30.47 5.89
N LYS A 2 48.79 -29.27 5.36
CA LYS A 2 47.88 -28.26 5.91
C LYS A 2 46.57 -28.37 5.16
N ASN A 3 45.53 -28.89 5.79
CA ASN A 3 44.20 -28.87 5.23
C ASN A 3 43.66 -27.45 5.33
N LEU A 4 43.68 -26.76 4.22
CA LEU A 4 43.05 -25.46 4.08
C LEU A 4 41.53 -25.71 4.00
N ILE A 5 40.87 -25.65 5.12
CA ILE A 5 39.42 -25.64 5.15
C ILE A 5 39.00 -24.25 4.67
N LEU A 6 38.68 -24.18 3.39
CA LEU A 6 38.06 -23.01 2.80
C LEU A 6 36.64 -22.92 3.39
N ILE A 7 36.51 -22.22 4.49
CA ILE A 7 35.18 -21.86 5.01
C ILE A 7 34.63 -20.83 4.03
N LEU A 8 33.85 -21.33 3.08
CA LEU A 8 33.03 -20.48 2.23
C LEU A 8 31.98 -19.87 3.15
N LEU A 9 32.28 -18.69 3.67
CA LEU A 9 31.30 -17.84 4.32
C LEU A 9 30.28 -17.45 3.24
N LEU A 10 29.25 -18.28 3.12
CA LEU A 10 28.04 -17.91 2.39
C LEU A 10 27.38 -16.78 3.16
N THR A 11 27.78 -15.55 2.86
CA THR A 11 27.06 -14.39 3.34
C THR A 11 25.68 -14.43 2.70
N LEU A 12 24.75 -15.00 3.45
CA LEU A 12 23.35 -14.92 3.13
C LEU A 12 23.01 -13.43 3.23
N THR A 13 23.08 -12.73 2.11
CA THR A 13 22.51 -11.40 2.00
C THR A 13 21.01 -11.59 2.15
N ILE A 14 20.53 -11.43 3.39
CA ILE A 14 19.12 -11.25 3.65
C ILE A 14 18.79 -9.95 2.93
N THR A 15 18.33 -10.07 1.70
CA THR A 15 17.58 -8.98 1.10
C THR A 15 16.38 -8.78 2.00
N ASN A 16 16.49 -7.81 2.89
CA ASN A 16 15.32 -7.27 3.54
C ASN A 16 14.38 -6.86 2.41
N CYS A 17 13.41 -7.71 2.10
CA CYS A 17 12.21 -7.24 1.45
C CYS A 17 11.72 -6.11 2.34
N ASP A 18 11.85 -4.90 1.86
CA ASP A 18 11.34 -3.70 2.50
C ASP A 18 9.82 -3.86 2.52
N LYS A 19 9.35 -4.65 3.48
CA LYS A 19 7.93 -4.74 3.75
C LYS A 19 7.56 -3.35 4.20
N THR A 20 6.94 -2.60 3.29
CA THR A 20 6.43 -1.30 3.65
C THR A 20 5.70 -1.42 4.99
N LYS A 21 6.05 -0.57 5.94
CA LYS A 21 5.37 -0.52 7.24
C LYS A 21 4.02 0.18 7.12
N GLU A 22 3.69 0.68 5.95
CA GLU A 22 2.43 1.36 5.72
C GLU A 22 1.29 0.36 5.63
N THR A 23 0.18 0.74 6.22
CA THR A 23 -1.06 -0.03 6.27
C THR A 23 -2.19 0.77 5.63
N PRO A 24 -3.27 0.11 5.17
CA PRO A 24 -4.42 0.81 4.63
C PRO A 24 -5.02 1.82 5.60
N LEU A 25 -5.55 2.89 5.05
CA LEU A 25 -6.13 4.00 5.79
C LEU A 25 -7.64 3.85 5.96
N LEU A 26 -8.13 4.22 7.15
CA LEU A 26 -9.55 4.40 7.41
C LEU A 26 -10.08 5.62 6.65
N LEU A 27 -11.33 5.58 6.23
CA LEU A 27 -11.99 6.74 5.65
C LEU A 27 -12.40 7.74 6.72
N PRO A 28 -12.47 9.04 6.37
CA PRO A 28 -13.01 10.06 7.25
C PRO A 28 -14.45 9.75 7.68
N VAL A 29 -14.84 10.28 8.84
CA VAL A 29 -16.22 10.11 9.36
C VAL A 29 -17.28 10.60 8.38
N ALA A 30 -16.98 11.68 7.65
CA ALA A 30 -17.88 12.27 6.67
C ALA A 30 -17.92 11.55 5.31
N ALA A 31 -17.11 10.50 5.12
CA ALA A 31 -17.12 9.73 3.88
C ALA A 31 -18.47 9.02 3.66
N GLU A 32 -18.76 8.71 2.42
CA GLU A 32 -19.98 8.01 2.04
C GLU A 32 -20.08 6.66 2.79
N PRO A 33 -21.22 6.34 3.44
CA PRO A 33 -21.33 5.18 4.32
C PRO A 33 -21.05 3.84 3.65
N SER A 34 -21.47 3.63 2.41
CA SER A 34 -21.19 2.37 1.71
C SER A 34 -19.72 2.25 1.32
N ALA A 35 -19.07 3.36 1.00
CA ALA A 35 -17.62 3.37 0.78
C ALA A 35 -16.85 2.96 2.04
N LYS A 36 -17.28 3.42 3.20
CA LYS A 36 -16.68 3.02 4.49
C LYS A 36 -16.79 1.52 4.73
N ILE A 37 -17.96 0.94 4.48
CA ILE A 37 -18.19 -0.51 4.65
C ILE A 37 -17.23 -1.32 3.76
N HIS A 38 -17.09 -0.94 2.50
CA HIS A 38 -16.18 -1.61 1.57
C HIS A 38 -14.71 -1.39 1.95
N ASN A 39 -14.35 -0.19 2.35
CA ASN A 39 -12.99 0.13 2.77
C ASN A 39 -12.59 -0.66 4.03
N ASP A 40 -13.45 -0.72 5.03
CA ASP A 40 -13.21 -1.48 6.26
C ASP A 40 -13.06 -2.98 5.97
N ARG A 41 -13.86 -3.51 5.05
CA ARG A 41 -13.71 -4.90 4.57
C ARG A 41 -12.36 -5.11 3.89
N GLY A 42 -11.91 -4.17 3.07
CA GLY A 42 -10.59 -4.20 2.43
C GLY A 42 -9.45 -4.21 3.47
N ILE A 43 -9.55 -3.39 4.50
CA ILE A 43 -8.59 -3.36 5.61
C ILE A 43 -8.55 -4.71 6.32
N LYS A 44 -9.70 -5.32 6.58
CA LYS A 44 -9.77 -6.66 7.18
C LYS A 44 -9.06 -7.70 6.33
N TYR A 45 -9.33 -7.74 5.03
CA TYR A 45 -8.66 -8.65 4.10
C TYR A 45 -7.15 -8.41 4.04
N PHE A 46 -6.73 -7.15 4.08
CA PHE A 46 -5.30 -6.82 4.13
C PHE A 46 -4.62 -7.46 5.34
N HIS A 47 -5.19 -7.33 6.53
CA HIS A 47 -4.62 -7.91 7.75
C HIS A 47 -4.66 -9.45 7.77
N GLU A 48 -5.56 -10.05 7.01
CA GLU A 48 -5.62 -11.50 6.79
C GLU A 48 -4.64 -12.00 5.72
N GLY A 49 -3.89 -11.10 5.08
CA GLY A 49 -3.00 -11.42 3.97
C GLY A 49 -3.71 -11.71 2.65
N LYS A 50 -5.00 -11.44 2.56
CA LYS A 50 -5.84 -11.64 1.36
C LYS A 50 -5.83 -10.39 0.49
N TYR A 51 -4.70 -10.11 -0.14
CA TYR A 51 -4.48 -8.84 -0.85
C TYR A 51 -5.34 -8.67 -2.11
N LEU A 52 -5.66 -9.76 -2.82
CA LEU A 52 -6.57 -9.68 -3.97
C LEU A 52 -8.00 -9.34 -3.52
N ASP A 53 -8.49 -9.96 -2.44
CA ASP A 53 -9.79 -9.64 -1.87
C ASP A 53 -9.82 -8.20 -1.33
N ALA A 54 -8.72 -7.75 -0.73
CA ALA A 54 -8.56 -6.36 -0.31
C ALA A 54 -8.65 -5.39 -1.49
N LEU A 55 -7.96 -5.70 -2.59
CA LEU A 55 -8.00 -4.90 -3.83
C LEU A 55 -9.43 -4.78 -4.37
N ILE A 56 -10.17 -5.87 -4.39
CA ILE A 56 -11.58 -5.89 -4.82
C ILE A 56 -12.43 -5.01 -3.92
N ALA A 57 -12.30 -5.14 -2.60
CA ALA A 57 -13.06 -4.35 -1.64
C ALA A 57 -12.75 -2.85 -1.73
N PHE A 58 -11.48 -2.47 -1.86
CA PHE A 58 -11.11 -1.07 -2.07
C PHE A 58 -11.60 -0.52 -3.42
N THR A 59 -11.66 -1.35 -4.44
CA THR A 59 -12.25 -0.98 -5.73
C THR A 59 -13.75 -0.69 -5.59
N GLN A 60 -14.47 -1.50 -4.83
CA GLN A 60 -15.88 -1.26 -4.51
C GLN A 60 -16.06 0.04 -3.71
N ALA A 61 -15.16 0.31 -2.76
CA ALA A 61 -15.15 1.57 -2.02
C ALA A 61 -14.98 2.78 -2.98
N ARG A 62 -14.07 2.68 -3.95
CA ARG A 62 -13.88 3.74 -4.96
C ARG A 62 -15.11 3.98 -5.81
N VAL A 63 -15.83 2.93 -6.18
CA VAL A 63 -17.09 3.06 -6.94
C VAL A 63 -18.14 3.81 -6.11
N ALA A 64 -18.19 3.56 -4.80
CA ALA A 64 -19.12 4.24 -3.90
C ALA A 64 -18.72 5.70 -3.62
N ASP A 65 -17.42 5.99 -3.50
CA ASP A 65 -16.88 7.35 -3.30
C ASP A 65 -15.55 7.50 -4.03
N GLY A 66 -15.56 8.13 -5.19
CA GLY A 66 -14.38 8.39 -6.00
C GLY A 66 -13.55 9.62 -5.58
N THR A 67 -13.88 10.26 -4.44
CA THR A 67 -13.26 11.51 -4.00
C THR A 67 -12.40 11.39 -2.75
N ALA A 68 -12.30 10.20 -2.16
CA ALA A 68 -11.53 9.96 -0.95
C ALA A 68 -10.10 9.54 -1.28
N GLY A 69 -9.12 10.37 -0.96
CA GLY A 69 -7.69 10.09 -1.19
C GLY A 69 -7.21 8.82 -0.51
N GLU A 70 -7.79 8.48 0.64
CA GLU A 70 -7.49 7.27 1.40
C GLU A 70 -7.78 6.00 0.61
N ILE A 71 -8.84 5.99 -0.20
CA ILE A 71 -9.17 4.84 -1.06
C ILE A 71 -8.11 4.67 -2.14
N TYR A 72 -7.69 5.74 -2.78
CA TYR A 72 -6.61 5.69 -3.79
C TYR A 72 -5.28 5.27 -3.17
N PHE A 73 -4.99 5.73 -1.95
CA PHE A 73 -3.83 5.27 -1.21
C PHE A 73 -3.90 3.75 -0.97
N ASN A 74 -5.02 3.24 -0.50
CA ASN A 74 -5.22 1.82 -0.24
C ASN A 74 -5.09 0.98 -1.51
N LEU A 75 -5.68 1.43 -2.61
CA LEU A 75 -5.52 0.79 -3.92
C LEU A 75 -4.07 0.82 -4.40
N GLY A 76 -3.39 1.95 -4.24
CA GLY A 76 -1.97 2.09 -4.58
C GLY A 76 -1.09 1.16 -3.75
N LEU A 77 -1.38 1.04 -2.46
CA LEU A 77 -0.68 0.10 -1.58
C LEU A 77 -0.85 -1.35 -2.04
N MET A 78 -2.05 -1.75 -2.45
CA MET A 78 -2.30 -3.11 -2.98
C MET A 78 -1.53 -3.35 -4.29
N GLN A 79 -1.49 -2.38 -5.18
CA GLN A 79 -0.74 -2.48 -6.43
C GLN A 79 0.78 -2.48 -6.19
N HIS A 80 1.24 -1.73 -5.20
CA HIS A 80 2.64 -1.78 -4.77
C HIS A 80 3.04 -3.18 -4.29
N LEU A 81 2.23 -3.80 -3.45
CA LEU A 81 2.47 -5.16 -2.97
C LEU A 81 2.39 -6.20 -4.09
N ASN A 82 1.62 -5.92 -5.13
CA ASN A 82 1.53 -6.76 -6.33
C ASN A 82 2.66 -6.52 -7.34
N GLY A 83 3.54 -5.57 -7.09
CA GLY A 83 4.66 -5.25 -7.96
C GLY A 83 4.30 -4.45 -9.23
N ASN A 84 3.09 -3.91 -9.33
CA ASN A 84 2.66 -3.09 -10.45
C ASN A 84 3.01 -1.62 -10.24
N GLN A 85 4.21 -1.24 -10.64
CA GLN A 85 4.76 0.11 -10.40
C GLN A 85 3.97 1.22 -11.09
N GLU A 86 3.53 1.01 -12.32
CA GLU A 86 2.78 2.02 -13.07
C GLU A 86 1.43 2.32 -12.43
N LYS A 87 0.64 1.28 -12.11
CA LYS A 87 -0.64 1.46 -11.42
C LYS A 87 -0.47 2.08 -10.04
N THR A 88 0.56 1.68 -9.30
CA THR A 88 0.90 2.27 -8.00
C THR A 88 1.13 3.77 -8.12
N LYS A 89 1.96 4.18 -9.06
CA LYS A 89 2.27 5.59 -9.28
C LYS A 89 1.02 6.41 -9.64
N ASN A 90 0.19 5.90 -10.53
CA ASN A 90 -1.03 6.58 -10.93
C ASN A 90 -2.03 6.72 -9.77
N LEU A 91 -2.20 5.67 -8.98
CA LEU A 91 -3.09 5.69 -7.81
C LEU A 91 -2.57 6.62 -6.70
N PHE A 92 -1.27 6.67 -6.47
CA PHE A 92 -0.69 7.60 -5.51
C PHE A 92 -0.80 9.06 -5.94
N LYS A 93 -0.73 9.36 -7.23
CA LYS A 93 -1.05 10.70 -7.74
C LYS A 93 -2.49 11.10 -7.40
N GLN A 94 -3.44 10.19 -7.59
CA GLN A 94 -4.84 10.42 -7.24
C GLN A 94 -5.04 10.55 -5.72
N ALA A 95 -4.34 9.74 -4.93
CA ALA A 95 -4.35 9.87 -3.48
C ALA A 95 -3.90 11.27 -3.04
N HIS A 96 -2.82 11.77 -3.62
CA HIS A 96 -2.30 13.10 -3.35
C HIS A 96 -3.29 14.19 -3.77
N GLN A 97 -3.91 14.05 -4.94
CA GLN A 97 -4.92 14.99 -5.46
C GLN A 97 -6.13 15.10 -4.53
N PHE A 98 -6.59 13.98 -3.96
CA PHE A 98 -7.76 13.90 -3.08
C PHE A 98 -7.41 13.80 -1.60
N ALA A 99 -6.18 14.14 -1.23
CA ALA A 99 -5.71 13.99 0.15
C ALA A 99 -6.48 14.83 1.16
N ASN A 100 -7.01 15.97 0.73
CA ASN A 100 -7.81 16.88 1.57
C ASN A 100 -7.16 17.16 2.95
N GLY A 101 -5.84 17.42 2.94
CA GLY A 101 -5.09 17.70 4.16
C GLY A 101 -4.70 16.49 5.00
N ASN A 102 -5.00 15.26 4.56
CA ASN A 102 -4.61 14.06 5.31
C ASN A 102 -3.08 13.88 5.28
N LYS A 103 -2.45 14.12 6.42
CA LYS A 103 -0.99 14.02 6.56
C LYS A 103 -0.45 12.61 6.32
N LYS A 104 -1.23 11.57 6.60
CA LYS A 104 -0.81 10.19 6.32
C LYS A 104 -0.62 9.94 4.83
N ILE A 105 -1.32 10.68 3.98
CA ILE A 105 -1.12 10.68 2.52
C ILE A 105 0.02 11.63 2.15
N LEU A 106 -0.07 12.89 2.58
CA LEU A 106 0.83 13.96 2.16
C LEU A 106 2.28 13.74 2.62
N GLU A 107 2.47 13.08 3.74
CA GLU A 107 3.78 12.79 4.33
C GLU A 107 4.18 11.31 4.18
N SER A 108 3.46 10.54 3.37
CA SER A 108 3.76 9.13 3.14
C SER A 108 5.11 8.93 2.46
N LYS A 109 5.99 8.21 3.12
CA LYS A 109 7.30 7.85 2.55
C LYS A 109 7.18 6.90 1.36
N LEU A 110 6.16 6.07 1.34
CA LEU A 110 5.89 5.19 0.23
C LEU A 110 5.47 5.98 -1.02
N ILE A 111 4.60 6.97 -0.86
CA ILE A 111 4.22 7.87 -1.95
C ILE A 111 5.43 8.66 -2.45
N GLU A 112 6.22 9.22 -1.55
CA GLU A 112 7.45 9.95 -1.90
C GLU A 112 8.42 9.07 -2.71
N LYS A 113 8.58 7.82 -2.31
CA LYS A 113 9.42 6.85 -3.05
C LYS A 113 8.95 6.64 -4.50
N HIS A 114 7.65 6.64 -4.74
CA HIS A 114 7.08 6.44 -6.08
C HIS A 114 6.96 7.71 -6.92
N LEU A 115 6.68 8.84 -6.29
CA LEU A 115 6.42 10.11 -7.00
C LEU A 115 7.62 11.07 -7.01
N GLY A 116 8.60 10.83 -6.14
CA GLY A 116 9.67 11.79 -5.86
C GLY A 116 9.25 12.83 -4.83
N PRO A 117 10.20 13.68 -4.42
CA PRO A 117 9.96 14.73 -3.44
C PRO A 117 9.02 15.83 -3.94
#